data_218239ba77ed5d5dcd33031d90e165e1
#
_entry.id   218239ba77ed5d5dcd33031d90e165e1
#
_cell.length_a   1.000
_cell.length_b   1.000
_cell.length_c   1.000
_cell.angle_alpha   90.00
_cell.angle_beta   90.00
_cell.angle_gamma   90.00
#
_symmetry.space_group_name_H-M   'P 1'
#
loop_
_entity.id
_entity.type
_entity.pdbx_description
1 polymer ?
#
loop_
_entity_poly.entity_id
_entity_poly.type
_entity_poly.pdbx_seq_one_letter_code
_entity_poly.pdbx_strand_id
1 'polypeptide(L)'
;MSRLREIYKSTVMPQLQEQFGYSSPMAVPRMEKIVISMGVGKALVDKKYLVNATKDLTVISGQKPLICKAKKSVSNFKVREGYETGLKVTMRKERMFEFMDRLINLAIPRVKDFRGLNPKSFDGNGNYSMGLDEQSAFPEIDPGRVETQQGMNITFVTTTETDKEGHEMLRLFGMPFKEE
;
A
#
# COMPACT_ATOMS: atom_id res chain seq x y z
N MET A 1 -5.17 -3.42 -20.48
CA MET A 1 -4.59 -4.18 -19.33
C MET A 1 -3.45 -3.37 -18.76
N SER A 2 -3.25 -3.38 -17.44
CA SER A 2 -2.11 -2.69 -16.84
C SER A 2 -0.80 -3.41 -17.17
N ARG A 3 0.27 -2.63 -17.39
CA ARG A 3 1.61 -3.13 -17.72
C ARG A 3 2.10 -4.20 -16.72
N LEU A 4 1.97 -3.96 -15.42
CA LEU A 4 2.40 -4.92 -14.41
C LEU A 4 1.61 -6.24 -14.42
N ARG A 5 0.37 -6.22 -14.84
CA ARG A 5 -0.40 -7.45 -15.01
C ARG A 5 0.12 -8.31 -16.17
N GLU A 6 0.59 -7.69 -17.24
CA GLU A 6 1.23 -8.39 -18.34
C GLU A 6 2.58 -8.94 -17.91
N ILE A 7 3.40 -8.16 -17.20
CA ILE A 7 4.68 -8.60 -16.62
C ILE A 7 4.46 -9.78 -15.66
N TYR A 8 3.41 -9.74 -14.83
CA TYR A 8 3.09 -10.87 -13.97
C TYR A 8 2.90 -12.16 -14.76
N LYS A 9 2.11 -12.13 -15.83
CA LYS A 9 1.81 -13.32 -16.65
C LYS A 9 3.00 -13.80 -17.48
N SER A 10 3.78 -12.88 -18.04
CA SER A 10 4.86 -13.21 -18.97
C SER A 10 6.17 -13.55 -18.28
N THR A 11 6.43 -12.96 -17.11
CA THR A 11 7.75 -13.04 -16.47
C THR A 11 7.66 -13.58 -15.04
N VAL A 12 6.84 -12.96 -14.19
CA VAL A 12 6.83 -13.28 -12.74
C VAL A 12 6.29 -14.69 -12.48
N MET A 13 5.15 -15.03 -13.08
CA MET A 13 4.51 -16.34 -12.88
C MET A 13 5.39 -17.51 -13.32
N PRO A 14 6.02 -17.54 -14.53
CA PRO A 14 6.91 -18.61 -14.93
C PRO A 14 8.14 -18.73 -14.01
N GLN A 15 8.75 -17.61 -13.62
CA GLN A 15 9.93 -17.62 -12.76
C GLN A 15 9.62 -18.17 -11.36
N LEU A 16 8.49 -17.77 -10.76
CA LEU A 16 8.06 -18.30 -9.47
C LEU A 16 7.73 -19.80 -9.56
N GLN A 17 7.13 -20.24 -10.67
CA GLN A 17 6.82 -21.65 -10.89
C GLN A 17 8.08 -22.51 -10.96
N GLU A 18 9.11 -22.02 -11.64
CA GLU A 18 10.41 -22.71 -11.77
C GLU A 18 11.16 -22.71 -10.43
N GLN A 19 11.22 -21.57 -9.75
CA GLN A 19 12.01 -21.39 -8.51
C GLN A 19 11.43 -22.18 -7.33
N PHE A 20 10.12 -22.23 -7.18
CA PHE A 20 9.44 -22.90 -6.06
C PHE A 20 8.84 -24.27 -6.43
N GLY A 21 8.94 -24.69 -7.71
CA GLY A 21 8.52 -26.02 -8.14
C GLY A 21 7.02 -26.25 -8.10
N TYR A 22 6.20 -25.23 -8.38
CA TYR A 22 4.75 -25.41 -8.40
C TYR A 22 4.30 -26.31 -9.55
N SER A 23 3.54 -27.35 -9.22
CA SER A 23 3.04 -28.34 -10.21
C SER A 23 1.98 -27.76 -11.16
N SER A 24 1.26 -26.71 -10.74
CA SER A 24 0.20 -26.08 -11.52
C SER A 24 0.39 -24.56 -11.57
N PRO A 25 0.17 -23.90 -12.73
CA PRO A 25 0.16 -22.45 -12.83
C PRO A 25 -0.87 -21.77 -11.93
N MET A 26 -1.93 -22.48 -11.53
CA MET A 26 -2.97 -21.96 -10.64
C MET A 26 -2.53 -21.92 -9.17
N ALA A 27 -1.51 -22.69 -8.79
CA ALA A 27 -0.93 -22.70 -7.45
C ALA A 27 0.09 -21.57 -7.25
N VAL A 28 0.55 -20.94 -8.35
CA VAL A 28 1.53 -19.86 -8.28
C VAL A 28 0.95 -18.66 -7.51
N PRO A 29 1.71 -18.09 -6.56
CA PRO A 29 1.31 -16.93 -5.79
C PRO A 29 0.90 -15.73 -6.64
N ARG A 30 -0.14 -15.03 -6.21
CA ARG A 30 -0.64 -13.83 -6.89
C ARG A 30 -0.96 -12.72 -5.92
N MET A 31 -0.93 -11.49 -6.39
CA MET A 31 -1.46 -10.36 -5.67
C MET A 31 -2.99 -10.44 -5.57
N GLU A 32 -3.53 -10.40 -4.35
CA GLU A 32 -4.97 -10.41 -4.10
C GLU A 32 -5.55 -8.99 -4.04
N LYS A 33 -4.94 -8.13 -3.22
CA LYS A 33 -5.36 -6.74 -2.99
C LYS A 33 -4.22 -5.91 -2.43
N ILE A 34 -4.35 -4.58 -2.60
CA ILE A 34 -3.53 -3.60 -1.87
C ILE A 34 -4.47 -2.79 -0.98
N VAL A 35 -4.08 -2.63 0.27
CA VAL A 35 -4.82 -1.86 1.26
C VAL A 35 -3.99 -0.65 1.65
N ILE A 36 -4.56 0.56 1.49
CA ILE A 36 -3.98 1.78 2.02
C ILE A 36 -4.78 2.18 3.25
N SER A 37 -4.09 2.49 4.33
CA SER A 37 -4.70 3.04 5.54
C SER A 37 -3.99 4.32 5.97
N MET A 38 -4.79 5.33 6.33
CA MET A 38 -4.32 6.60 6.87
C MET A 38 -4.95 6.85 8.22
N GLY A 39 -4.12 7.09 9.24
CA GLY A 39 -4.58 7.52 10.56
C GLY A 39 -4.60 9.04 10.64
N VAL A 40 -5.78 9.64 10.71
CA VAL A 40 -5.95 11.10 10.74
C VAL A 40 -6.35 11.54 12.16
N GLY A 41 -5.42 11.42 13.12
CA GLY A 41 -5.68 11.81 14.52
C GLY A 41 -6.02 13.28 14.69
N LYS A 42 -5.48 14.17 13.85
CA LYS A 42 -5.79 15.60 13.83
C LYS A 42 -7.27 15.90 13.50
N ALA A 43 -7.99 14.97 12.89
CA ALA A 43 -9.41 15.09 12.60
C ALA A 43 -10.30 15.20 13.85
N LEU A 44 -9.78 14.82 15.02
CA LEU A 44 -10.46 14.99 16.30
C LEU A 44 -10.55 16.47 16.72
N VAL A 45 -9.63 17.30 16.26
CA VAL A 45 -9.59 18.75 16.54
C VAL A 45 -10.32 19.51 15.44
N ASP A 46 -10.01 19.21 14.17
CA ASP A 46 -10.66 19.85 13.02
C ASP A 46 -10.95 18.80 11.92
N LYS A 47 -12.22 18.69 11.57
CA LYS A 47 -12.70 17.78 10.52
C LYS A 47 -12.14 18.09 9.12
N LYS A 48 -11.62 19.30 8.90
CA LYS A 48 -10.98 19.67 7.63
C LYS A 48 -9.83 18.73 7.26
N TYR A 49 -9.05 18.28 8.24
CA TYR A 49 -7.95 17.33 8.00
C TYR A 49 -8.44 16.02 7.38
N LEU A 50 -9.59 15.52 7.84
CA LEU A 50 -10.17 14.29 7.28
C LEU A 50 -10.69 14.51 5.86
N VAL A 51 -11.30 15.67 5.58
CA VAL A 51 -11.79 16.02 4.25
C VAL A 51 -10.63 16.14 3.27
N ASN A 52 -9.54 16.82 3.65
CA ASN A 52 -8.36 16.96 2.81
C ASN A 52 -7.69 15.60 2.55
N ALA A 53 -7.45 14.80 3.60
CA ALA A 53 -6.92 13.45 3.45
C ALA A 53 -7.81 12.55 2.59
N THR A 54 -9.14 12.72 2.64
CA THR A 54 -10.08 11.98 1.78
C THR A 54 -9.91 12.37 0.31
N LYS A 55 -9.71 13.65 0.01
CA LYS A 55 -9.45 14.12 -1.35
C LYS A 55 -8.13 13.56 -1.88
N ASP A 56 -7.05 13.70 -1.10
CA ASP A 56 -5.72 13.22 -1.47
C ASP A 56 -5.74 11.71 -1.74
N LEU A 57 -6.31 10.93 -0.82
CA LEU A 57 -6.38 9.49 -0.98
C LEU A 57 -7.31 9.06 -2.14
N THR A 58 -8.33 9.87 -2.46
CA THR A 58 -9.17 9.63 -3.65
C THR A 58 -8.39 9.82 -4.94
N VAL A 59 -7.55 10.84 -5.01
CA VAL A 59 -6.70 11.11 -6.18
C VAL A 59 -5.65 10.01 -6.34
N ILE A 60 -4.98 9.62 -5.24
CA ILE A 60 -3.95 8.57 -5.24
C ILE A 60 -4.51 7.20 -5.65
N SER A 61 -5.67 6.81 -5.10
CA SER A 61 -6.24 5.47 -5.30
C SER A 61 -7.19 5.35 -6.49
N GLY A 62 -7.68 6.48 -7.00
CA GLY A 62 -8.72 6.51 -8.03
C GLY A 62 -10.10 6.03 -7.57
N GLN A 63 -10.32 5.92 -6.25
CA GLN A 63 -11.62 5.53 -5.67
C GLN A 63 -11.86 6.21 -4.33
N LYS A 64 -13.14 6.37 -3.96
CA LYS A 64 -13.54 7.00 -2.70
C LYS A 64 -13.09 6.15 -1.49
N PRO A 65 -12.36 6.72 -0.53
CA PRO A 65 -11.97 6.04 0.70
C PRO A 65 -13.15 5.74 1.62
N LEU A 66 -13.02 4.67 2.39
CA LEU A 66 -13.90 4.38 3.51
C LEU A 66 -13.41 5.17 4.74
N ILE A 67 -14.30 5.94 5.36
CA ILE A 67 -14.03 6.61 6.63
C ILE A 67 -14.13 5.59 7.77
N CYS A 68 -13.04 5.44 8.52
CA CYS A 68 -12.97 4.53 9.65
C CYS A 68 -13.33 5.26 10.95
N LYS A 69 -14.29 4.69 11.68
CA LYS A 69 -14.75 5.20 13.00
C LYS A 69 -14.09 4.41 14.14
N ALA A 70 -13.82 5.11 15.24
CA ALA A 70 -13.30 4.51 16.45
C ALA A 70 -14.33 3.49 17.03
N LYS A 71 -13.86 2.28 17.36
CA LYS A 71 -14.70 1.21 17.92
C LYS A 71 -14.88 1.31 19.43
N LYS A 72 -13.95 1.97 20.11
CA LYS A 72 -13.95 2.11 21.59
C LYS A 72 -13.55 3.54 21.97
N SER A 73 -14.08 4.03 23.08
CA SER A 73 -13.67 5.29 23.68
C SER A 73 -12.34 5.11 24.43
N VAL A 74 -11.38 6.01 24.19
CA VAL A 74 -10.06 6.02 24.87
C VAL A 74 -9.79 7.42 25.38
N SER A 75 -9.81 7.62 26.70
CA SER A 75 -9.68 8.93 27.33
C SER A 75 -8.30 9.58 27.07
N ASN A 76 -7.21 8.81 27.12
CA ASN A 76 -5.86 9.31 26.88
C ASN A 76 -5.69 9.97 25.50
N PHE A 77 -6.39 9.49 24.49
CA PHE A 77 -6.36 10.05 23.14
C PHE A 77 -7.55 10.99 22.87
N LYS A 78 -8.39 11.27 23.84
CA LYS A 78 -9.61 12.10 23.72
C LYS A 78 -10.55 11.61 22.60
N VAL A 79 -10.56 10.29 22.35
CA VAL A 79 -11.38 9.65 21.33
C VAL A 79 -12.63 9.06 21.98
N ARG A 80 -13.80 9.32 21.39
CA ARG A 80 -15.06 8.65 21.73
C ARG A 80 -15.43 7.67 20.64
N GLU A 81 -16.18 6.64 21.02
CA GLU A 81 -16.77 5.71 20.07
C GLU A 81 -17.56 6.45 18.99
N GLY A 82 -17.42 6.01 17.74
CA GLY A 82 -18.05 6.64 16.59
C GLY A 82 -17.28 7.83 15.98
N TYR A 83 -16.23 8.33 16.62
CA TYR A 83 -15.42 9.41 16.05
C TYR A 83 -14.66 8.93 14.81
N GLU A 84 -14.63 9.78 13.79
CA GLU A 84 -13.96 9.53 12.52
C GLU A 84 -12.46 9.80 12.67
N THR A 85 -11.65 8.74 12.68
CA THR A 85 -10.22 8.83 13.02
C THR A 85 -9.28 8.40 11.90
N GLY A 86 -9.80 7.84 10.83
CA GLY A 86 -8.95 7.36 9.75
C GLY A 86 -9.68 7.06 8.47
N LEU A 87 -8.90 6.71 7.46
CA LEU A 87 -9.35 6.37 6.11
C LEU A 87 -8.76 5.02 5.69
N LYS A 88 -9.51 4.27 4.90
CA LYS A 88 -9.05 3.00 4.33
C LYS A 88 -9.51 2.87 2.88
N VAL A 89 -8.60 2.41 2.03
CA VAL A 89 -8.91 2.04 0.64
C VAL A 89 -8.42 0.63 0.38
N THR A 90 -9.22 -0.15 -0.32
CA THR A 90 -8.84 -1.49 -0.77
C THR A 90 -8.94 -1.54 -2.29
N MET A 91 -7.81 -1.73 -2.95
CA MET A 91 -7.72 -1.84 -4.41
C MET A 91 -7.53 -3.29 -4.83
N ARG A 92 -8.17 -3.66 -5.94
CA ARG A 92 -8.10 -5.00 -6.54
C ARG A 92 -8.01 -4.91 -8.05
N LYS A 93 -7.62 -6.01 -8.69
CA LYS A 93 -7.59 -6.18 -10.15
C LYS A 93 -6.73 -5.08 -10.83
N GLU A 94 -7.24 -4.44 -11.87
CA GLU A 94 -6.51 -3.46 -12.68
C GLU A 94 -6.03 -2.26 -11.84
N ARG A 95 -6.89 -1.68 -11.00
CA ARG A 95 -6.52 -0.53 -10.14
C ARG A 95 -5.37 -0.85 -9.18
N MET A 96 -5.32 -2.07 -8.68
CA MET A 96 -4.23 -2.55 -7.83
C MET A 96 -2.90 -2.54 -8.57
N PHE A 97 -2.86 -3.08 -9.79
CA PHE A 97 -1.64 -3.12 -10.60
C PHE A 97 -1.20 -1.73 -11.06
N GLU A 98 -2.15 -0.86 -11.44
CA GLU A 98 -1.85 0.52 -11.80
C GLU A 98 -1.29 1.33 -10.63
N PHE A 99 -1.86 1.15 -9.44
CA PHE A 99 -1.32 1.77 -8.23
C PHE A 99 0.08 1.23 -7.90
N MET A 100 0.29 -0.07 -7.97
CA MET A 100 1.59 -0.70 -7.73
C MET A 100 2.67 -0.18 -8.71
N ASP A 101 2.32 -0.04 -9.98
CA ASP A 101 3.23 0.50 -11.01
C ASP A 101 3.66 1.94 -10.69
N ARG A 102 2.71 2.80 -10.33
CA ARG A 102 3.01 4.18 -9.92
C ARG A 102 3.80 4.24 -8.61
N LEU A 103 3.48 3.39 -7.66
CA LEU A 103 4.21 3.31 -6.39
C LEU A 103 5.68 2.96 -6.61
N ILE A 104 5.96 1.90 -7.37
CA ILE A 104 7.33 1.42 -7.60
C ILE A 104 8.14 2.41 -8.45
N ASN A 105 7.59 2.88 -9.56
CA ASN A 105 8.35 3.65 -10.55
C ASN A 105 8.33 5.16 -10.31
N LEU A 106 7.34 5.71 -9.60
CA LEU A 106 7.18 7.15 -9.43
C LEU A 106 7.26 7.59 -7.98
N ALA A 107 6.53 6.93 -7.06
CA ALA A 107 6.43 7.40 -5.69
C ALA A 107 7.66 7.03 -4.85
N ILE A 108 8.10 5.76 -4.87
CA ILE A 108 9.26 5.30 -4.09
C ILE A 108 10.54 6.09 -4.40
N PRO A 109 10.93 6.34 -5.68
CA PRO A 109 12.11 7.13 -5.99
C PRO A 109 12.06 8.59 -5.52
N ARG A 110 10.87 9.12 -5.24
CA ARG A 110 10.66 10.49 -4.75
C ARG A 110 10.68 10.61 -3.23
N VAL A 111 10.70 9.47 -2.51
CA VAL A 111 10.80 9.46 -1.05
C VAL A 111 12.18 10.00 -0.65
N LYS A 112 12.19 10.99 0.26
CA LYS A 112 13.42 11.55 0.80
C LYS A 112 14.21 10.48 1.56
N ASP A 113 15.52 10.47 1.38
CA ASP A 113 16.45 9.57 2.08
C ASP A 113 16.11 8.07 1.95
N PHE A 114 15.51 7.70 0.81
CA PHE A 114 15.15 6.31 0.57
C PHE A 114 16.39 5.42 0.45
N ARG A 115 16.47 4.39 1.29
CA ARG A 115 17.60 3.43 1.37
C ARG A 115 17.18 1.99 1.09
N GLY A 116 16.03 1.79 0.46
CA GLY A 116 15.43 0.49 0.24
C GLY A 116 14.37 0.11 1.27
N LEU A 117 13.48 -0.77 0.86
CA LEU A 117 12.39 -1.29 1.69
C LEU A 117 12.93 -2.34 2.66
N ASN A 118 12.39 -2.38 3.88
CA ASN A 118 12.79 -3.35 4.88
C ASN A 118 12.30 -4.76 4.50
N PRO A 119 13.20 -5.75 4.26
CA PRO A 119 12.80 -7.11 3.91
C PRO A 119 12.12 -7.87 5.06
N LYS A 120 12.20 -7.37 6.31
CA LYS A 120 11.61 -8.01 7.50
C LYS A 120 10.19 -7.54 7.83
N SER A 121 9.55 -6.75 6.96
CA SER A 121 8.19 -6.21 7.18
C SER A 121 7.08 -7.10 6.61
N PHE A 122 7.33 -8.41 6.56
CA PHE A 122 6.34 -9.44 6.27
C PHE A 122 5.63 -9.90 7.55
N ASP A 123 4.44 -10.46 7.43
CA ASP A 123 3.58 -10.87 8.55
C ASP A 123 3.65 -12.38 8.91
N GLY A 124 4.51 -13.15 8.26
CA GLY A 124 4.59 -14.60 8.39
C GLY A 124 3.73 -15.38 7.40
N ASN A 125 2.81 -14.73 6.71
CA ASN A 125 1.92 -15.30 5.69
C ASN A 125 2.14 -14.68 4.30
N GLY A 126 3.32 -14.11 4.08
CA GLY A 126 3.70 -13.51 2.81
C GLY A 126 3.01 -12.18 2.46
N ASN A 127 2.30 -11.55 3.38
CA ASN A 127 1.82 -10.18 3.19
C ASN A 127 2.88 -9.18 3.61
N TYR A 128 3.04 -8.12 2.84
CA TYR A 128 4.06 -7.10 3.07
C TYR A 128 3.43 -5.77 3.43
N SER A 129 3.97 -5.08 4.44
CA SER A 129 3.50 -3.75 4.84
C SER A 129 4.64 -2.74 4.84
N MET A 130 4.38 -1.56 4.26
CA MET A 130 5.30 -0.42 4.28
C MET A 130 4.59 0.86 4.71
N GLY A 131 5.34 1.75 5.35
CA GLY A 131 4.89 3.10 5.67
C GLY A 131 5.46 4.12 4.68
N LEU A 132 4.67 5.12 4.34
CA LEU A 132 5.11 6.36 3.70
C LEU A 132 4.76 7.50 4.64
N ASP A 133 5.74 8.36 4.93
CA ASP A 133 5.56 9.47 5.87
C ASP A 133 4.82 10.65 5.24
N GLU A 134 4.92 10.80 3.91
CA GLU A 134 4.38 11.94 3.19
C GLU A 134 3.56 11.51 1.97
N GLN A 135 2.35 12.07 1.81
CA GLN A 135 1.54 11.88 0.61
C GLN A 135 2.12 12.58 -0.63
N SER A 136 3.01 13.57 -0.44
CA SER A 136 3.67 14.33 -1.51
C SER A 136 4.63 13.48 -2.38
N ALA A 137 4.95 12.26 -1.95
CA ALA A 137 5.69 11.29 -2.77
C ALA A 137 4.94 10.93 -4.06
N PHE A 138 3.61 10.99 -4.04
CA PHE A 138 2.81 10.74 -5.24
C PHE A 138 2.75 11.98 -6.14
N PRO A 139 3.05 11.84 -7.45
CA PRO A 139 3.09 12.98 -8.39
C PRO A 139 1.73 13.66 -8.60
N GLU A 140 0.64 12.96 -8.30
CA GLU A 140 -0.73 13.46 -8.41
C GLU A 140 -1.06 14.50 -7.34
N ILE A 141 -0.28 14.56 -6.26
CA ILE A 141 -0.45 15.50 -5.15
C ILE A 141 0.49 16.69 -5.36
N ASP A 142 -0.09 17.87 -5.49
CA ASP A 142 0.67 19.13 -5.56
C ASP A 142 1.18 19.51 -4.16
N PRO A 143 2.50 19.51 -3.92
CA PRO A 143 3.06 19.87 -2.61
C PRO A 143 2.65 21.25 -2.13
N GLY A 144 2.39 22.21 -3.05
CA GLY A 144 1.96 23.57 -2.72
C GLY A 144 0.53 23.67 -2.16
N ARG A 145 -0.29 22.64 -2.35
CA ARG A 145 -1.67 22.56 -1.85
C ARG A 145 -1.81 21.72 -0.59
N VAL A 146 -0.73 21.07 -0.15
CA VAL A 146 -0.74 20.20 1.03
C VAL A 146 -0.66 21.09 2.28
N GLU A 147 -1.77 21.25 2.99
CA GLU A 147 -1.80 21.98 4.27
C GLU A 147 -1.12 21.20 5.40
N THR A 148 -1.14 19.87 5.34
CA THR A 148 -0.59 19.01 6.39
C THR A 148 0.00 17.76 5.81
N GLN A 149 1.24 17.44 6.19
CA GLN A 149 1.84 16.14 5.88
C GLN A 149 1.06 15.04 6.59
N GLN A 150 0.69 14.02 5.83
CA GLN A 150 -0.08 12.88 6.30
C GLN A 150 0.58 11.59 5.82
N GLY A 151 1.02 10.79 6.79
CA GLY A 151 1.56 9.45 6.52
C GLY A 151 0.47 8.44 6.17
N MET A 152 0.86 7.38 5.50
CA MET A 152 0.00 6.26 5.14
C MET A 152 0.74 4.93 5.25
N ASN A 153 0.01 3.88 5.59
CA ASN A 153 0.47 2.50 5.52
C ASN A 153 -0.11 1.82 4.28
N ILE A 154 0.74 1.15 3.54
CA ILE A 154 0.39 0.38 2.34
C ILE A 154 0.68 -1.08 2.63
N THR A 155 -0.34 -1.92 2.55
CA THR A 155 -0.24 -3.36 2.78
C THR A 155 -0.55 -4.10 1.49
N PHE A 156 0.39 -4.92 1.04
CA PHE A 156 0.26 -5.82 -0.09
C PHE A 156 -0.21 -7.18 0.44
N VAL A 157 -1.39 -7.58 0.04
CA VAL A 157 -1.95 -8.88 0.41
C VAL A 157 -1.80 -9.83 -0.76
N THR A 158 -1.17 -10.95 -0.48
CA THR A 158 -0.84 -11.98 -1.47
C THR A 158 -1.55 -13.28 -1.15
N THR A 159 -1.47 -14.26 -2.04
CA THR A 159 -1.95 -15.62 -1.79
C THR A 159 -0.82 -16.57 -1.41
N THR A 160 0.35 -16.05 -1.07
CA THR A 160 1.49 -16.84 -0.61
C THR A 160 1.22 -17.44 0.77
N GLU A 161 1.87 -18.56 1.07
CA GLU A 161 1.85 -19.18 2.39
C GLU A 161 3.09 -18.81 3.21
N THR A 162 4.17 -18.38 2.54
CA THR A 162 5.44 -18.06 3.18
C THR A 162 5.96 -16.68 2.79
N ASP A 163 6.70 -16.04 3.71
CA ASP A 163 7.33 -14.74 3.47
C ASP A 163 8.38 -14.80 2.35
N LYS A 164 9.05 -15.95 2.17
CA LYS A 164 10.05 -16.13 1.11
C LYS A 164 9.41 -16.02 -0.29
N GLU A 165 8.27 -16.67 -0.48
CA GLU A 165 7.52 -16.59 -1.75
C GLU A 165 7.01 -15.16 -1.99
N GLY A 166 6.45 -14.51 -0.94
CA GLY A 166 5.98 -13.14 -0.99
C GLY A 166 7.09 -12.15 -1.34
N HIS A 167 8.25 -12.29 -0.70
CA HIS A 167 9.42 -11.46 -0.96
C HIS A 167 9.90 -11.60 -2.41
N GLU A 168 10.07 -12.83 -2.88
CA GLU A 168 10.53 -13.07 -4.25
C GLU A 168 9.54 -12.55 -5.28
N MET A 169 8.24 -12.75 -5.07
CA MET A 169 7.21 -12.21 -5.95
C MET A 169 7.28 -10.67 -6.03
N LEU A 170 7.40 -9.97 -4.90
CA LEU A 170 7.50 -8.52 -4.87
C LEU A 170 8.82 -8.04 -5.49
N ARG A 171 9.92 -8.76 -5.29
CA ARG A 171 11.22 -8.49 -5.92
C ARG A 171 11.11 -8.57 -7.45
N LEU A 172 10.45 -9.59 -7.98
CA LEU A 172 10.23 -9.77 -9.42
C LEU A 172 9.30 -8.69 -10.03
N PHE A 173 8.43 -8.07 -9.24
CA PHE A 173 7.69 -6.88 -9.63
C PHE A 173 8.54 -5.60 -9.67
N GLY A 174 9.78 -5.66 -9.17
CA GLY A 174 10.70 -4.52 -9.13
C GLY A 174 10.63 -3.71 -7.83
N MET A 175 10.11 -4.26 -6.73
CA MET A 175 10.16 -3.61 -5.43
C MET A 175 11.61 -3.49 -4.94
N PRO A 176 12.10 -2.27 -4.61
CA PRO A 176 13.49 -2.04 -4.22
C PRO A 176 13.70 -2.37 -2.74
N PHE A 177 13.93 -3.64 -2.44
CA PHE A 177 14.31 -4.07 -1.09
C PHE A 177 15.76 -3.67 -0.79
N LYS A 178 16.04 -3.42 0.49
CA LYS A 178 17.39 -3.19 0.98
C LYS A 178 18.15 -4.51 0.91
N GLU A 179 19.35 -4.48 0.32
CA GLU A 179 20.28 -5.60 0.38
C GLU A 179 20.76 -5.77 1.84
N GLU A 180 20.79 -7.02 2.33
CA GLU A 180 21.27 -7.36 3.67
C GLU A 180 22.79 -7.30 3.77
#